data_7514422b97aaca8fd6e600731f3a9932
#
_entry.id   7514422b97aaca8fd6e600731f3a9932
#
_cell.length_a   1.000
_cell.length_b   1.000
_cell.length_c   1.000
_cell.angle_alpha   90.00
_cell.angle_beta   90.00
_cell.angle_gamma   90.00
#
_symmetry.space_group_name_H-M   'P 1'
#
loop_
_entity.id
_entity.type
_entity.pdbx_description
1 polymer ?
#
loop_
_entity_poly.entity_id
_entity_poly.type
_entity_poly.pdbx_seq_one_letter_code
_entity_poly.pdbx_strand_id
1 'polypeptide(L)' 'MSKAKKKPKKMPKQEIIRLLSRRLDISQEATSLVIDTVQGVILEALEDYDSVKFGDLVVNRENHE' A
#
# COMPACT_ATOMS: atom_id res chain seq x y z
N MET A 1 28.24 -4.08 0.08
CA MET A 1 27.71 -4.15 0.44
C MET A 1 26.91 -4.04 0.68
N SER A 2 26.82 -4.05 0.47
CA SER A 2 26.01 -4.00 0.65
C SER A 2 25.32 -4.03 1.02
N LYS A 3 25.16 -4.00 0.96
CA LYS A 3 24.48 -4.09 1.39
C LYS A 3 23.63 -4.08 1.61
N ALA A 4 23.46 -4.06 1.39
CA ALA A 4 22.70 -4.11 1.51
C ALA A 4 22.02 -4.26 1.93
N LYS A 5 21.74 -4.17 2.02
CA LYS A 5 21.04 -4.43 2.50
C LYS A 5 20.04 -4.62 2.40
N LYS A 6 19.84 -4.76 2.01
CA LYS A 6 18.79 -5.13 1.79
C LYS A 6 17.75 -4.97 2.72
N LYS A 7 16.56 -4.75 2.47
CA LYS A 7 15.62 -4.65 3.27
C LYS A 7 14.83 -5.80 3.31
N PRO A 8 14.91 -6.62 4.12
CA PRO A 8 14.25 -7.85 4.14
C PRO A 8 12.85 -7.79 4.67
N LYS A 9 12.45 -6.71 5.26
CA LYS A 9 11.18 -6.67 5.85
C LYS A 9 10.20 -5.89 5.10
N LYS A 10 8.94 -6.19 5.24
CA LYS A 10 7.89 -5.41 4.65
C LYS A 10 7.62 -4.22 5.52
N MET A 11 7.27 -3.14 4.94
CA MET A 11 6.90 -1.96 5.70
C MET A 11 5.51 -2.17 6.25
N PRO A 12 5.31 -2.04 7.54
CA PRO A 12 3.99 -2.27 8.10
C PRO A 12 3.05 -1.11 7.79
N LYS A 13 1.77 -1.41 7.83
CA LYS A 13 0.75 -0.43 7.54
C LYS A 13 0.85 0.78 8.46
N GLN A 14 1.18 0.57 9.72
CA GLN A 14 1.33 1.66 10.66
C GLN A 14 2.37 2.66 10.21
N GLU A 15 3.44 2.19 9.66
CA GLU A 15 4.50 3.08 9.20
C GLU A 15 4.04 3.87 7.99
N ILE A 16 3.29 3.24 7.11
CA ILE A 16 2.75 3.92 5.94
C ILE A 16 1.80 5.02 6.39
N ILE A 17 0.95 4.71 7.36
CA ILE A 17 0.00 5.69 7.87
C ILE A 17 0.73 6.89 8.45
N ARG A 18 1.79 6.63 9.20
CA ARG A 18 2.53 7.70 9.84
C ARG A 18 3.18 8.62 8.81
N LEU A 19 3.80 8.01 7.81
CA LEU A 19 4.48 8.79 6.80
C LEU A 19 3.50 9.60 5.96
N LEU A 20 2.40 8.99 5.58
CA LEU A 20 1.42 9.68 4.78
C LEU A 20 0.73 10.80 5.55
N SER A 21 0.43 10.56 6.81
CA SER A 21 -0.24 11.59 7.59
C SER A 21 0.64 12.83 7.69
N ARG A 22 1.94 12.63 7.78
CA ARG A 22 2.86 13.75 7.82
C ARG A 22 2.93 14.48 6.51
N ARG A 23 2.99 13.74 5.42
CA ARG A 23 3.07 14.36 4.11
C ARG A 23 1.83 15.11 3.75
N LEU A 24 0.67 14.57 4.12
CA LEU A 24 -0.60 15.19 3.80
C LEU A 24 -1.03 16.18 4.85
N ASP A 25 -0.34 16.18 5.98
CA ASP A 25 -0.68 17.07 7.09
C ASP A 25 -2.10 16.85 7.56
N ILE A 26 -2.46 15.59 7.74
CA ILE A 26 -3.76 15.20 8.25
C ILE A 26 -3.54 14.22 9.38
N SER A 27 -4.57 13.92 10.11
CA SER A 27 -4.45 13.01 11.24
C SER A 27 -4.19 11.60 10.78
N GLN A 28 -3.64 10.80 11.67
CA GLN A 28 -3.41 9.40 11.34
C GLN A 28 -4.73 8.65 11.21
N GLU A 29 -5.74 9.08 11.94
CA GLU A 29 -7.05 8.47 11.81
C GLU A 29 -7.60 8.69 10.42
N ALA A 30 -7.52 9.90 9.91
CA ALA A 30 -8.00 10.20 8.57
C ALA A 30 -7.19 9.45 7.52
N THR A 31 -5.88 9.38 7.72
CA THR A 31 -5.00 8.68 6.81
C THR A 31 -5.35 7.20 6.77
N SER A 32 -5.60 6.62 7.92
CA SER A 32 -5.94 5.21 7.99
C SER A 32 -7.22 4.92 7.23
N LEU A 33 -8.19 5.80 7.36
CA LEU A 33 -9.45 5.63 6.64
C LEU A 33 -9.24 5.67 5.13
N VAL A 34 -8.41 6.61 4.68
CA VAL A 34 -8.13 6.72 3.26
C VAL A 34 -7.43 5.45 2.75
N ILE A 35 -6.45 4.98 3.50
CA ILE A 35 -5.72 3.79 3.09
C ILE A 35 -6.63 2.58 3.05
N ASP A 36 -7.49 2.43 4.04
CA ASP A 36 -8.41 1.30 4.07
C ASP A 36 -9.38 1.36 2.89
N THR A 37 -9.83 2.55 2.56
CA THR A 37 -10.75 2.71 1.44
C THR A 37 -10.07 2.37 0.13
N VAL A 38 -8.84 2.86 -0.05
CA VAL A 38 -8.09 2.58 -1.27
C VAL A 38 -7.83 1.08 -1.39
N GLN A 39 -7.44 0.46 -0.28
CA GLN A 39 -7.17 -0.97 -0.30
C GLN A 39 -8.43 -1.74 -0.69
N GLY A 40 -9.58 -1.35 -0.16
CA GLY A 40 -10.83 -2.01 -0.49
C GLY A 40 -11.15 -1.91 -1.97
N VAL A 41 -10.94 -0.74 -2.54
CA VAL A 41 -11.21 -0.54 -3.95
C VAL A 41 -10.28 -1.40 -4.80
N ILE A 42 -9.01 -1.45 -4.42
CA ILE A 42 -8.04 -2.25 -5.17
C ILE A 42 -8.40 -3.73 -5.09
N LEU A 43 -8.79 -4.21 -3.93
CA LEU A 43 -9.15 -5.60 -3.78
C LEU A 43 -10.38 -5.94 -4.61
N GLU A 44 -11.34 -5.05 -4.65
CA GLU A 44 -12.51 -5.26 -5.49
C GLU A 44 -12.13 -5.30 -6.96
N ALA A 45 -11.27 -4.39 -7.37
CA ALA A 45 -10.86 -4.36 -8.76
C ALA A 45 -10.13 -5.63 -9.16
N LEU A 46 -9.36 -6.18 -8.24
CA LEU A 46 -8.61 -7.39 -8.54
C LEU A 46 -9.49 -8.62 -8.69
N GLU A 47 -10.76 -8.52 -8.35
CA GLU A 47 -11.69 -9.62 -8.61
C GLU A 47 -12.02 -9.67 -10.09
N ASP A 48 -11.99 -8.53 -10.76
CA ASP A 48 -12.34 -8.48 -12.18
C ASP A 48 -11.12 -8.32 -13.08
N TYR A 49 -10.04 -7.77 -12.57
CA TYR A 49 -8.86 -7.50 -13.37
C TYR A 49 -7.68 -8.26 -12.81
N ASP A 50 -6.73 -8.56 -13.63
CA ASP A 50 -5.54 -9.26 -13.18
C ASP A 50 -4.60 -8.33 -12.44
N SER A 51 -4.67 -7.05 -12.73
CA SER A 51 -3.82 -6.09 -12.06
C SER A 51 -4.47 -4.74 -12.06
N VAL A 52 -4.03 -3.89 -11.18
CA VAL A 52 -4.55 -2.54 -11.05
C VAL A 52 -3.36 -1.58 -11.16
N LYS A 53 -3.43 -0.67 -12.08
CA LYS A 53 -2.37 0.30 -12.24
C LYS A 53 -2.69 1.51 -11.39
N PHE A 54 -1.73 1.92 -10.60
CA PHE A 54 -1.93 2.92 -9.61
C PHE A 54 -0.83 3.93 -9.80
N GLY A 55 -0.94 4.80 -10.73
CA GLY A 55 0.12 5.68 -11.11
C GLY A 55 1.26 4.88 -11.70
N ASP A 56 2.41 5.00 -11.10
CA ASP A 56 3.57 4.24 -11.54
C ASP A 56 3.65 2.88 -10.88
N LEU A 57 2.71 2.57 -10.00
CA LEU A 57 2.72 1.30 -9.31
C LEU A 57 1.72 0.37 -9.94
N VAL A 58 2.02 -0.90 -9.90
CA VAL A 58 1.10 -1.91 -10.39
C VAL A 58 0.92 -2.92 -9.29
N VAL A 59 -0.33 -3.19 -8.95
CA VAL A 59 -0.66 -4.17 -7.95
C VAL A 59 -1.24 -5.37 -8.67
N ASN A 60 -0.60 -6.50 -8.51
CA ASN A 60 -1.04 -7.72 -9.18
C ASN A 60 -1.83 -8.59 -8.24
N ARG A 61 -2.74 -9.36 -8.82
CA ARG A 61 -3.47 -10.33 -8.04
C ARG A 61 -2.50 -11.39 -7.58
N GLU A 62 -2.58 -11.68 -6.30
CA GLU A 62 -1.71 -12.66 -5.79
C GLU A 62 -2.30 -14.00 -5.97
N ASN A 63 -1.55 -14.95 -6.43
CA ASN A 63 -1.99 -16.23 -6.64
C ASN A 63 -1.43 -17.10 -5.68
N HIS A 64 -2.06 -17.43 -4.67
CA HIS A 64 -1.54 -18.29 -3.75
C HIS A 64 -2.10 -19.57 -3.92
N GLU A 65 -1.62 -20.39 -3.69
CA GLU A 65 -2.19 -21.51 -3.80
C GLU A 65 -2.09 -22.15 -2.79
#